data_4bb8d85e69a70ba19242e28422da59d5
#
_entry.id   4bb8d85e69a70ba19242e28422da59d5
#
_cell.length_a   1.000
_cell.length_b   1.000
_cell.length_c   1.000
_cell.angle_alpha   90.00
_cell.angle_beta   90.00
_cell.angle_gamma   90.00
#
_symmetry.space_group_name_H-M   'P 1'
#
loop_
_entity.id
_entity.type
_entity.pdbx_description
1 polymer ?
#
loop_
_entity_poly.entity_id
_entity_poly.type
_entity_poly.pdbx_seq_one_letter_code
_entity_poly.pdbx_strand_id
1 'polypeptide(L)'
;METLQNSYIYFVSDFILIFGVILSAFIGLHIKNLAPKWHLRLLNTILALMLLGFLPFLTGFLKLTNLDIFSNLVPFTDYNLTFHSGSVNITPLNLFFKFLITLCAFITSLLSFGFVKKLNRKISNFTSLFLISLLGGYGVCISNDFITLFLSVEILSVALYFLIASFYNKKDKEKNSLEASVKYFIINEVASCFMLLGISYIYLNLGTINFSDINTIAINKILPSTPLLNIGEILFFLALTFKIGAFPFYIWLMDVFKGSNYSIGLFISSVIKTVGAAALIKTGSSLGCFNSVLSFALILCACITLVIGNLIAARIVKKEGDIKDFLASSSISNIGYVLLGIAFFTKSSITASIFFLIVYLISNFGLWAAFMLVVRNLRKFILKSETSKYETDYGAKKLYVDENLGAIKGVAYISPFFATLVVICLLSFAGFPVMAGFTAKFYLFSNILRSGIFSVYPLLFAAFASILAVYYNFKIISFMFQKPDRLKIYKKKPVFNRVNIYIFILSMAALLLIAGFFLSTPVINILNNFI
;
A
#
# COMPACT_ATOMS: atom_id res chain seq x y z
N MET A 1 11.05 37.15 2.00
CA MET A 1 11.15 36.73 0.58
C MET A 1 11.95 35.43 0.42
N GLU A 2 13.05 35.21 1.13
CA GLU A 2 13.83 33.94 1.07
C GLU A 2 13.02 32.70 1.49
N THR A 3 12.13 32.82 2.47
CA THR A 3 11.25 31.73 2.91
C THR A 3 10.23 31.32 1.82
N LEU A 4 9.76 32.24 1.00
CA LEU A 4 8.86 31.95 -0.12
C LEU A 4 9.61 31.31 -1.31
N GLN A 5 10.83 31.77 -1.62
CA GLN A 5 11.62 31.17 -2.70
C GLN A 5 11.99 29.70 -2.41
N ASN A 6 12.26 29.36 -1.15
CA ASN A 6 12.58 28.00 -0.75
C ASN A 6 11.35 27.07 -0.71
N SER A 7 10.14 27.60 -0.56
CA SER A 7 8.90 26.80 -0.50
C SER A 7 8.52 26.17 -1.84
N TYR A 8 8.84 26.80 -2.97
CA TYR A 8 8.53 26.26 -4.32
C TYR A 8 9.26 24.93 -4.59
N ILE A 9 10.41 24.71 -3.97
CA ILE A 9 11.20 23.49 -4.11
C ILE A 9 10.40 22.25 -3.68
N TYR A 10 9.55 22.36 -2.65
CA TYR A 10 8.73 21.27 -2.14
C TYR A 10 7.53 20.92 -3.04
N PHE A 11 7.16 21.83 -3.96
CA PHE A 11 6.11 21.58 -4.95
C PHE A 11 6.65 21.05 -6.29
N VAL A 12 7.95 20.92 -6.47
CA VAL A 12 8.53 20.42 -7.74
C VAL A 12 7.94 19.06 -8.13
N SER A 13 7.79 18.15 -7.18
CA SER A 13 7.17 16.83 -7.42
C SER A 13 5.71 16.96 -7.84
N ASP A 14 4.94 17.93 -7.31
CA ASP A 14 3.55 18.18 -7.65
C ASP A 14 3.42 18.74 -9.08
N PHE A 15 4.29 19.69 -9.46
CA PHE A 15 4.33 20.22 -10.82
C PHE A 15 4.68 19.15 -11.85
N ILE A 16 5.67 18.30 -11.56
CA ILE A 16 6.04 17.17 -12.41
C ILE A 16 4.86 16.21 -12.57
N LEU A 17 4.12 15.93 -11.48
CA LEU A 17 2.94 15.08 -11.51
C LEU A 17 1.83 15.65 -12.38
N ILE A 18 1.46 16.92 -12.17
CA ILE A 18 0.42 17.60 -12.96
C ILE A 18 0.79 17.63 -14.45
N PHE A 19 2.04 18.02 -14.75
CA PHE A 19 2.54 18.01 -16.12
C PHE A 19 2.52 16.59 -16.71
N GLY A 20 2.89 15.59 -15.94
CA GLY A 20 2.84 14.18 -16.33
C GLY A 20 1.43 13.70 -16.65
N VAL A 21 0.42 14.10 -15.89
CA VAL A 21 -1.00 13.80 -16.15
C VAL A 21 -1.40 14.40 -17.49
N ILE A 22 -1.14 15.69 -17.70
CA ILE A 22 -1.50 16.40 -18.94
C ILE A 22 -0.79 15.77 -20.15
N LEU A 23 0.51 15.52 -20.03
CA LEU A 23 1.33 14.93 -21.09
C LEU A 23 0.84 13.51 -21.46
N SER A 24 0.57 12.66 -20.46
CA SER A 24 0.11 11.29 -20.71
C SER A 24 -1.27 11.24 -21.34
N ALA A 25 -2.18 12.16 -20.96
CA ALA A 25 -3.50 12.30 -21.57
C ALA A 25 -3.39 12.83 -23.01
N PHE A 26 -2.57 13.84 -23.26
CA PHE A 26 -2.34 14.41 -24.59
C PHE A 26 -1.78 13.37 -25.57
N ILE A 27 -0.74 12.64 -25.18
CA ILE A 27 -0.17 11.55 -25.97
C ILE A 27 -1.22 10.47 -26.27
N GLY A 28 -2.05 10.14 -25.29
CA GLY A 28 -3.12 9.16 -25.46
C GLY A 28 -4.18 9.54 -26.47
N LEU A 29 -4.52 10.83 -26.56
CA LEU A 29 -5.53 11.35 -27.48
C LEU A 29 -4.96 11.49 -28.91
N HIS A 30 -3.75 11.98 -29.07
CA HIS A 30 -3.19 12.38 -30.37
C HIS A 30 -2.35 11.27 -31.03
N ILE A 31 -1.64 10.45 -30.26
CA ILE A 31 -0.70 9.45 -30.79
C ILE A 31 -1.28 8.04 -30.63
N LYS A 32 -2.28 7.71 -31.46
CA LYS A 32 -3.01 6.42 -31.40
C LYS A 32 -2.13 5.18 -31.66
N ASN A 33 -1.00 5.32 -32.31
CA ASN A 33 -0.14 4.20 -32.76
C ASN A 33 1.17 4.06 -31.95
N LEU A 34 1.31 4.74 -30.81
CA LEU A 34 2.52 4.63 -30.00
C LEU A 34 2.61 3.21 -29.41
N ALA A 35 3.79 2.59 -29.55
CA ALA A 35 3.99 1.25 -29.03
C ALA A 35 3.80 1.22 -27.48
N PRO A 36 3.16 0.18 -26.95
CA PRO A 36 2.87 0.04 -25.51
C PRO A 36 4.06 0.28 -24.57
N LYS A 37 5.25 -0.05 -25.04
CA LYS A 37 6.50 0.12 -24.28
C LYS A 37 6.83 1.59 -23.99
N TRP A 38 6.47 2.51 -24.90
CA TRP A 38 6.77 3.93 -24.73
C TRP A 38 5.91 4.60 -23.66
N HIS A 39 4.63 4.26 -23.59
CA HIS A 39 3.74 4.77 -22.52
C HIS A 39 4.24 4.36 -21.13
N LEU A 40 4.69 3.10 -20.96
CA LEU A 40 5.22 2.64 -19.67
C LEU A 40 6.61 3.23 -19.38
N ARG A 41 7.44 3.47 -20.39
CA ARG A 41 8.71 4.20 -20.20
C ARG A 41 8.45 5.63 -19.76
N LEU A 42 7.51 6.31 -20.41
CA LEU A 42 7.11 7.67 -20.03
C LEU A 42 6.58 7.72 -18.60
N LEU A 43 5.74 6.78 -18.19
CA LEU A 43 5.29 6.68 -16.79
C LEU A 43 6.48 6.54 -15.83
N ASN A 44 7.40 5.63 -16.14
CA ASN A 44 8.59 5.41 -15.30
C ASN A 44 9.52 6.64 -15.27
N THR A 45 9.67 7.37 -16.39
CA THR A 45 10.48 8.60 -16.40
C THR A 45 9.84 9.71 -15.57
N ILE A 46 8.52 9.90 -15.67
CA ILE A 46 7.80 10.87 -14.83
C ILE A 46 7.98 10.53 -13.35
N LEU A 47 7.77 9.28 -12.96
CA LEU A 47 7.91 8.86 -11.56
C LEU A 47 9.37 8.97 -11.08
N ALA A 48 10.35 8.69 -11.93
CA ALA A 48 11.77 8.89 -11.59
C ALA A 48 12.10 10.38 -11.40
N LEU A 49 11.58 11.26 -12.26
CA LEU A 49 11.74 12.71 -12.11
C LEU A 49 11.06 13.23 -10.84
N MET A 50 9.89 12.69 -10.48
CA MET A 50 9.23 13.01 -9.21
C MET A 50 10.10 12.61 -8.01
N LEU A 51 10.73 11.43 -8.04
CA LEU A 51 11.66 11.00 -6.99
C LEU A 51 12.89 11.91 -6.90
N LEU A 52 13.42 12.37 -8.03
CA LEU A 52 14.49 13.37 -8.05
C LEU A 52 14.02 14.72 -7.47
N GLY A 53 12.75 15.09 -7.66
CA GLY A 53 12.15 16.28 -7.04
C GLY A 53 12.15 16.25 -5.51
N PHE A 54 12.31 15.07 -4.88
CA PHE A 54 12.47 14.94 -3.43
C PHE A 54 13.94 15.01 -2.96
N LEU A 55 14.92 15.24 -3.84
CA LEU A 55 16.32 15.38 -3.43
C LEU A 55 16.54 16.42 -2.33
N PRO A 56 15.91 17.63 -2.35
CA PRO A 56 16.05 18.60 -1.27
C PRO A 56 15.52 18.06 0.06
N PHE A 57 14.43 17.30 0.04
CA PHE A 57 13.92 16.61 1.21
C PHE A 57 14.90 15.56 1.73
N LEU A 58 15.46 14.73 0.85
CA LEU A 58 16.42 13.69 1.21
C LEU A 58 17.74 14.26 1.75
N THR A 59 18.22 15.38 1.21
CA THR A 59 19.44 16.03 1.71
C THR A 59 19.24 16.64 3.09
N GLY A 60 18.06 17.25 3.36
CA GLY A 60 17.67 17.66 4.69
C GLY A 60 17.57 16.48 5.68
N PHE A 61 17.07 15.34 5.20
CA PHE A 61 17.00 14.09 5.95
C PHE A 61 18.38 13.55 6.33
N LEU A 62 19.36 13.60 5.43
CA LEU A 62 20.75 13.17 5.69
C LEU A 62 21.46 14.06 6.72
N LYS A 63 21.12 15.35 6.82
CA LYS A 63 21.62 16.23 7.89
C LYS A 63 21.21 15.77 9.29
N LEU A 64 19.99 15.25 9.44
CA LEU A 64 19.50 14.70 10.72
C LEU A 64 20.27 13.45 11.16
N THR A 65 20.99 12.79 10.23
CA THR A 65 21.79 11.59 10.51
C THR A 65 23.27 11.89 10.83
N ASN A 66 23.66 13.17 11.00
CA ASN A 66 25.07 13.63 11.20
C ASN A 66 26.05 13.21 10.08
N LEU A 67 25.55 12.95 8.89
CA LEU A 67 26.37 12.75 7.71
C LEU A 67 26.61 14.10 7.04
N ASP A 68 27.67 14.81 7.45
CA ASP A 68 28.03 16.19 7.08
C ASP A 68 28.36 16.42 5.58
N ILE A 69 28.00 15.52 4.69
CA ILE A 69 28.38 15.59 3.27
C ILE A 69 27.69 16.75 2.52
N PHE A 70 26.59 17.32 3.07
CA PHE A 70 25.80 18.35 2.37
C PHE A 70 25.40 19.53 3.28
N SER A 71 26.35 20.14 3.97
CA SER A 71 26.11 21.16 5.00
C SER A 71 25.41 22.45 4.54
N ASN A 72 25.29 22.73 3.25
CA ASN A 72 24.84 24.03 2.71
C ASN A 72 23.43 24.04 2.11
N LEU A 73 22.65 22.97 2.21
CA LEU A 73 21.28 22.92 1.72
C LEU A 73 20.28 23.11 2.86
N VAL A 74 19.32 23.96 2.63
CA VAL A 74 18.19 24.43 3.45
C VAL A 74 17.95 23.74 4.81
N PRO A 75 17.87 24.47 5.96
CA PRO A 75 17.60 23.90 7.28
C PRO A 75 16.20 23.27 7.32
N PHE A 76 16.09 22.05 7.83
CA PHE A 76 14.90 21.20 7.82
C PHE A 76 13.98 21.36 9.04
N THR A 77 14.35 22.24 9.95
CA THR A 77 13.65 22.46 11.22
C THR A 77 12.65 23.60 11.06
N ASP A 78 11.39 23.40 11.38
CA ASP A 78 10.32 24.39 11.58
C ASP A 78 9.48 24.87 10.39
N TYR A 79 9.29 24.06 9.34
CA TYR A 79 8.41 24.48 8.25
C TYR A 79 6.99 23.90 8.41
N ASN A 80 6.10 24.67 9.01
CA ASN A 80 4.66 24.58 8.84
C ASN A 80 4.24 25.65 7.85
N LEU A 81 4.32 25.36 6.54
CA LEU A 81 3.89 26.29 5.50
C LEU A 81 2.43 26.06 5.17
N THR A 82 1.59 27.02 5.51
CA THR A 82 0.17 27.01 5.15
C THR A 82 -0.07 27.88 3.92
N PHE A 83 -0.82 27.35 2.95
CA PHE A 83 -1.18 28.04 1.71
C PHE A 83 -2.70 28.04 1.53
N HIS A 84 -3.22 28.90 0.63
CA HIS A 84 -4.64 29.01 0.30
C HIS A 84 -5.53 29.11 1.53
N SER A 85 -5.41 30.22 2.28
CA SER A 85 -6.22 30.44 3.50
C SER A 85 -6.19 29.31 4.53
N GLY A 86 -5.11 28.53 4.55
CA GLY A 86 -4.93 27.42 5.51
C GLY A 86 -5.42 26.06 5.04
N SER A 87 -5.95 25.90 3.80
CA SER A 87 -6.46 24.62 3.30
C SER A 87 -5.36 23.61 2.96
N VAL A 88 -4.14 24.06 2.69
CA VAL A 88 -2.98 23.24 2.37
C VAL A 88 -1.87 23.49 3.38
N ASN A 89 -1.31 22.41 3.93
CA ASN A 89 -0.19 22.47 4.86
C ASN A 89 0.93 21.53 4.42
N ILE A 90 2.16 22.03 4.41
CA ILE A 90 3.37 21.23 4.13
C ILE A 90 4.15 21.05 5.42
N THR A 91 4.18 19.83 5.91
CA THR A 91 4.98 19.40 7.05
C THR A 91 6.01 18.36 6.60
N PRO A 92 7.09 18.14 7.36
CA PRO A 92 8.04 17.06 7.07
C PRO A 92 7.39 15.69 6.93
N LEU A 93 6.37 15.41 7.76
CA LEU A 93 5.59 14.17 7.70
C LEU A 93 4.82 14.05 6.38
N ASN A 94 4.23 15.14 5.89
CA ASN A 94 3.51 15.15 4.61
C ASN A 94 4.45 14.87 3.44
N LEU A 95 5.64 15.47 3.44
CA LEU A 95 6.68 15.24 2.43
C LEU A 95 7.18 13.79 2.46
N PHE A 96 7.37 13.23 3.66
CA PHE A 96 7.75 11.83 3.82
C PHE A 96 6.71 10.89 3.20
N PHE A 97 5.41 11.10 3.46
CA PHE A 97 4.36 10.28 2.84
C PHE A 97 4.28 10.47 1.33
N LYS A 98 4.42 11.70 0.81
CA LYS A 98 4.50 11.95 -0.64
C LYS A 98 5.66 11.17 -1.27
N PHE A 99 6.85 11.22 -0.66
CA PHE A 99 8.01 10.44 -1.11
C PHE A 99 7.72 8.93 -1.08
N LEU A 100 7.15 8.42 0.01
CA LEU A 100 6.85 7.00 0.15
C LEU A 100 5.82 6.52 -0.89
N ILE A 101 4.77 7.31 -1.14
CA ILE A 101 3.74 7.07 -2.17
C ILE A 101 4.40 7.01 -3.56
N THR A 102 5.28 7.96 -3.88
CA THR A 102 5.98 7.99 -5.17
C THR A 102 6.89 6.80 -5.36
N LEU A 103 7.63 6.42 -4.31
CA LEU A 103 8.50 5.25 -4.32
C LEU A 103 7.68 3.97 -4.56
N CYS A 104 6.56 3.81 -3.84
CA CYS A 104 5.63 2.70 -4.04
C CYS A 104 5.07 2.66 -5.47
N ALA A 105 4.68 3.81 -6.02
CA ALA A 105 4.19 3.92 -7.38
C ALA A 105 5.26 3.57 -8.41
N PHE A 106 6.49 4.01 -8.21
CA PHE A 106 7.63 3.70 -9.08
C PHE A 106 7.92 2.19 -9.12
N ILE A 107 8.03 1.53 -7.95
CA ILE A 107 8.24 0.09 -7.88
C ILE A 107 7.07 -0.66 -8.52
N THR A 108 5.82 -0.22 -8.27
CA THR A 108 4.62 -0.80 -8.86
C THR A 108 4.64 -0.69 -10.39
N SER A 109 5.02 0.47 -10.95
CA SER A 109 5.10 0.67 -12.40
C SER A 109 6.15 -0.23 -13.05
N LEU A 110 7.31 -0.43 -12.40
CA LEU A 110 8.36 -1.33 -12.86
C LEU A 110 7.90 -2.79 -12.90
N LEU A 111 7.24 -3.27 -11.87
CA LEU A 111 6.70 -4.63 -11.80
C LEU A 111 5.52 -4.85 -12.76
N SER A 112 4.75 -3.81 -13.04
CA SER A 112 3.57 -3.84 -13.91
C SER A 112 3.89 -4.05 -15.39
N PHE A 113 5.11 -3.76 -15.83
CA PHE A 113 5.51 -3.73 -17.24
C PHE A 113 5.10 -4.99 -18.04
N GLY A 114 5.26 -6.17 -17.42
CA GLY A 114 4.95 -7.45 -18.07
C GLY A 114 3.45 -7.75 -18.22
N PHE A 115 2.63 -7.19 -17.35
CA PHE A 115 1.19 -7.45 -17.28
C PHE A 115 0.37 -6.41 -18.04
N VAL A 116 0.76 -5.14 -17.98
CA VAL A 116 0.07 -4.01 -18.62
C VAL A 116 0.27 -4.00 -20.14
N LYS A 117 1.40 -4.52 -20.64
CA LYS A 117 1.68 -4.61 -22.09
C LYS A 117 0.55 -5.25 -22.91
N LYS A 118 -0.27 -6.11 -22.30
CA LYS A 118 -1.41 -6.77 -22.96
C LYS A 118 -2.58 -5.82 -23.25
N LEU A 119 -2.63 -4.64 -22.65
CA LEU A 119 -3.69 -3.65 -22.85
C LEU A 119 -3.67 -2.97 -24.23
N ASN A 120 -2.56 -3.10 -24.99
CA ASN A 120 -2.39 -2.47 -26.30
C ASN A 120 -2.82 -1.00 -26.32
N ARG A 121 -3.89 -0.67 -27.05
CA ARG A 121 -4.39 0.72 -27.21
C ARG A 121 -4.90 1.37 -25.91
N LYS A 122 -5.23 0.61 -24.88
CA LYS A 122 -5.73 1.13 -23.58
C LYS A 122 -4.63 1.50 -22.58
N ILE A 123 -3.35 1.35 -22.96
CA ILE A 123 -2.21 1.63 -22.06
C ILE A 123 -2.11 3.11 -21.70
N SER A 124 -2.42 4.00 -22.62
CA SER A 124 -2.42 5.44 -22.34
C SER A 124 -3.42 5.81 -21.24
N ASN A 125 -4.63 5.23 -21.32
CA ASN A 125 -5.64 5.43 -20.26
C ASN A 125 -5.17 4.90 -18.92
N PHE A 126 -4.47 3.75 -18.92
CA PHE A 126 -3.87 3.21 -17.71
C PHE A 126 -2.83 4.17 -17.11
N THR A 127 -1.93 4.75 -17.93
CA THR A 127 -0.89 5.66 -17.43
C THR A 127 -1.46 6.96 -16.91
N SER A 128 -2.43 7.58 -17.59
CA SER A 128 -3.07 8.81 -17.10
C SER A 128 -3.89 8.57 -15.84
N LEU A 129 -4.69 7.51 -15.77
CA LEU A 129 -5.46 7.17 -14.56
C LEU A 129 -4.55 6.83 -13.37
N PHE A 130 -3.41 6.17 -13.63
CA PHE A 130 -2.42 5.89 -12.61
C PHE A 130 -1.84 7.18 -12.01
N LEU A 131 -1.49 8.17 -12.85
CA LEU A 131 -1.00 9.47 -12.40
C LEU A 131 -2.09 10.31 -11.72
N ILE A 132 -3.35 10.28 -12.21
CA ILE A 132 -4.48 10.97 -11.55
C ILE A 132 -4.72 10.40 -10.15
N SER A 133 -4.63 9.07 -9.98
CA SER A 133 -4.76 8.48 -8.64
C SER A 133 -3.64 8.91 -7.68
N LEU A 134 -2.42 9.12 -8.18
CA LEU A 134 -1.33 9.68 -7.39
C LEU A 134 -1.56 11.15 -7.02
N LEU A 135 -2.17 11.93 -7.92
CA LEU A 135 -2.55 13.31 -7.64
C LEU A 135 -3.55 13.38 -6.48
N GLY A 136 -4.55 12.51 -6.47
CA GLY A 136 -5.43 12.36 -5.30
C GLY A 136 -4.66 11.98 -4.02
N GLY A 137 -3.72 11.03 -4.10
CA GLY A 137 -2.87 10.65 -2.97
C GLY A 137 -2.00 11.79 -2.43
N TYR A 138 -1.46 12.63 -3.31
CA TYR A 138 -0.71 13.83 -2.92
C TYR A 138 -1.61 14.85 -2.24
N GLY A 139 -2.81 15.08 -2.79
CA GLY A 139 -3.81 15.95 -2.19
C GLY A 139 -4.16 15.53 -0.76
N VAL A 140 -4.32 14.22 -0.49
CA VAL A 140 -4.54 13.70 0.86
C VAL A 140 -3.37 14.06 1.80
N CYS A 141 -2.13 13.95 1.33
CA CYS A 141 -0.98 14.27 2.16
C CYS A 141 -0.91 15.75 2.55
N ILE A 142 -1.25 16.67 1.63
CA ILE A 142 -1.12 18.12 1.87
C ILE A 142 -2.40 18.79 2.39
N SER A 143 -3.57 18.13 2.35
CA SER A 143 -4.84 18.70 2.83
C SER A 143 -4.75 19.13 4.29
N ASN A 144 -5.28 20.28 4.65
CA ASN A 144 -5.35 20.77 6.02
C ASN A 144 -6.79 21.03 6.49
N ASP A 145 -7.76 20.63 5.70
CA ASP A 145 -9.17 20.67 6.04
C ASP A 145 -9.91 19.41 5.56
N PHE A 146 -11.10 19.19 6.10
CA PHE A 146 -11.92 18.04 5.77
C PHE A 146 -12.39 18.01 4.32
N ILE A 147 -12.67 19.16 3.71
CA ILE A 147 -13.21 19.24 2.35
C ILE A 147 -12.11 18.90 1.34
N THR A 148 -10.92 19.50 1.48
CA THR A 148 -9.79 19.18 0.60
C THR A 148 -9.36 17.73 0.73
N LEU A 149 -9.41 17.17 1.95
CA LEU A 149 -9.13 15.76 2.19
C LEU A 149 -10.18 14.87 1.50
N PHE A 150 -11.48 15.18 1.66
CA PHE A 150 -12.57 14.44 1.02
C PHE A 150 -12.42 14.44 -0.51
N LEU A 151 -12.25 15.62 -1.13
CA LEU A 151 -12.07 15.74 -2.57
C LEU A 151 -10.86 14.98 -3.09
N SER A 152 -9.75 15.02 -2.36
CA SER A 152 -8.52 14.29 -2.71
C SER A 152 -8.73 12.77 -2.66
N VAL A 153 -9.44 12.28 -1.65
CA VAL A 153 -9.82 10.88 -1.51
C VAL A 153 -10.76 10.43 -2.64
N GLU A 154 -11.68 11.28 -3.08
CA GLU A 154 -12.59 10.98 -4.19
C GLU A 154 -11.86 10.96 -5.55
N ILE A 155 -10.95 11.90 -5.82
CA ILE A 155 -10.10 11.88 -7.03
C ILE A 155 -9.33 10.55 -7.13
N LEU A 156 -8.73 10.11 -6.03
CA LEU A 156 -8.02 8.84 -5.97
C LEU A 156 -8.95 7.65 -6.26
N SER A 157 -10.17 7.66 -5.70
CA SER A 157 -11.14 6.56 -5.83
C SER A 157 -11.71 6.45 -7.23
N VAL A 158 -12.11 7.58 -7.81
CA VAL A 158 -12.63 7.64 -9.19
C VAL A 158 -11.60 7.13 -10.20
N ALA A 159 -10.35 7.57 -10.07
CA ALA A 159 -9.27 7.06 -10.92
C ALA A 159 -9.10 5.54 -10.77
N LEU A 160 -9.24 5.01 -9.55
CA LEU A 160 -9.11 3.58 -9.28
C LEU A 160 -10.25 2.74 -9.88
N TYR A 161 -11.51 3.22 -9.87
CA TYR A 161 -12.63 2.53 -10.54
C TYR A 161 -12.32 2.28 -12.01
N PHE A 162 -11.91 3.35 -12.72
CA PHE A 162 -11.57 3.25 -14.14
C PHE A 162 -10.32 2.41 -14.38
N LEU A 163 -9.34 2.45 -13.47
CA LEU A 163 -8.14 1.61 -13.53
C LEU A 163 -8.52 0.12 -13.48
N ILE A 164 -9.38 -0.29 -12.55
CA ILE A 164 -9.84 -1.68 -12.41
C ILE A 164 -10.61 -2.08 -13.67
N ALA A 165 -11.53 -1.23 -14.16
CA ALA A 165 -12.33 -1.49 -15.35
C ALA A 165 -11.50 -1.54 -16.64
N SER A 166 -10.33 -0.88 -16.71
CA SER A 166 -9.50 -0.77 -17.92
C SER A 166 -9.02 -2.11 -18.46
N PHE A 167 -8.95 -3.15 -17.63
CA PHE A 167 -8.54 -4.51 -18.01
C PHE A 167 -9.67 -5.38 -18.56
N TYR A 168 -10.87 -4.83 -18.68
CA TYR A 168 -11.99 -5.54 -19.29
C TYR A 168 -11.73 -5.87 -20.76
N ASN A 169 -11.90 -7.17 -21.14
CA ASN A 169 -11.81 -7.63 -22.51
C ASN A 169 -13.06 -8.44 -22.88
N LYS A 170 -13.81 -7.98 -23.90
CA LYS A 170 -15.02 -8.66 -24.40
C LYS A 170 -14.76 -10.10 -24.88
N LYS A 171 -13.55 -10.37 -25.44
CA LYS A 171 -13.20 -11.65 -26.04
C LYS A 171 -12.97 -12.76 -25.00
N ASP A 172 -12.51 -12.41 -23.80
CA ASP A 172 -12.08 -13.39 -22.80
C ASP A 172 -13.18 -13.78 -21.81
N LYS A 173 -14.46 -13.36 -22.04
CA LYS A 173 -15.60 -13.57 -21.11
C LYS A 173 -15.29 -13.17 -19.64
N GLU A 174 -14.19 -12.48 -19.38
CA GLU A 174 -13.79 -12.01 -18.06
C GLU A 174 -14.61 -10.77 -17.69
N LYS A 175 -15.87 -10.98 -17.30
CA LYS A 175 -16.71 -9.93 -16.69
C LYS A 175 -16.17 -9.51 -15.31
N ASN A 176 -15.23 -10.27 -14.75
CA ASN A 176 -14.75 -10.14 -13.36
C ASN A 176 -14.17 -8.75 -13.05
N SER A 177 -13.48 -8.10 -14.01
CA SER A 177 -12.89 -6.76 -13.75
C SER A 177 -13.92 -5.65 -13.71
N LEU A 178 -14.98 -5.72 -14.54
CA LEU A 178 -16.10 -4.79 -14.46
C LEU A 178 -16.91 -4.99 -13.19
N GLU A 179 -17.22 -6.24 -12.84
CA GLU A 179 -17.94 -6.59 -11.63
C GLU A 179 -17.18 -6.09 -10.39
N ALA A 180 -15.87 -6.34 -10.31
CA ALA A 180 -15.02 -5.84 -9.23
C ALA A 180 -15.00 -4.31 -9.15
N SER A 181 -14.95 -3.62 -10.30
CA SER A 181 -15.00 -2.16 -10.37
C SER A 181 -16.33 -1.61 -9.83
N VAL A 182 -17.46 -2.19 -10.25
CA VAL A 182 -18.80 -1.78 -9.80
C VAL A 182 -18.99 -2.06 -8.32
N LYS A 183 -18.59 -3.22 -7.82
CA LYS A 183 -18.64 -3.54 -6.39
C LYS A 183 -17.83 -2.54 -5.57
N TYR A 184 -16.61 -2.24 -6.01
CA TYR A 184 -15.76 -1.24 -5.34
C TYR A 184 -16.42 0.15 -5.35
N PHE A 185 -16.97 0.57 -6.48
CA PHE A 185 -17.68 1.84 -6.60
C PHE A 185 -18.83 1.93 -5.59
N ILE A 186 -19.76 0.96 -5.57
CA ILE A 186 -20.93 1.00 -4.69
C ILE A 186 -20.54 1.10 -3.21
N ILE A 187 -19.59 0.25 -2.77
CA ILE A 187 -19.18 0.24 -1.37
C ILE A 187 -18.41 1.53 -1.01
N ASN A 188 -17.62 2.06 -1.96
CA ASN A 188 -16.91 3.31 -1.76
C ASN A 188 -17.87 4.50 -1.59
N GLU A 189 -18.93 4.60 -2.40
CA GLU A 189 -19.90 5.69 -2.28
C GLU A 189 -20.63 5.66 -0.94
N VAL A 190 -20.93 4.46 -0.42
CA VAL A 190 -21.48 4.31 0.94
C VAL A 190 -20.48 4.84 1.99
N ALA A 191 -19.20 4.51 1.86
CA ALA A 191 -18.18 5.01 2.77
C ALA A 191 -18.02 6.55 2.67
N SER A 192 -18.12 7.10 1.47
CA SER A 192 -18.08 8.54 1.22
C SER A 192 -19.27 9.28 1.86
N CYS A 193 -20.46 8.69 1.82
CA CYS A 193 -21.62 9.21 2.56
C CYS A 193 -21.36 9.25 4.07
N PHE A 194 -20.80 8.18 4.66
CA PHE A 194 -20.41 8.19 6.08
C PHE A 194 -19.35 9.25 6.39
N MET A 195 -18.39 9.45 5.49
CA MET A 195 -17.37 10.48 5.64
C MET A 195 -17.98 11.88 5.70
N LEU A 196 -18.87 12.22 4.76
CA LEU A 196 -19.56 13.52 4.72
C LEU A 196 -20.47 13.73 5.93
N LEU A 197 -21.23 12.70 6.33
CA LEU A 197 -22.06 12.76 7.53
C LEU A 197 -21.21 12.98 8.79
N GLY A 198 -20.08 12.28 8.89
CA GLY A 198 -19.10 12.47 9.97
C GLY A 198 -18.57 13.90 10.00
N ILE A 199 -18.14 14.44 8.85
CA ILE A 199 -17.67 15.83 8.73
C ILE A 199 -18.75 16.81 9.18
N SER A 200 -20.00 16.61 8.78
CA SER A 200 -21.11 17.52 9.16
C SER A 200 -21.33 17.55 10.66
N TYR A 201 -21.28 16.40 11.34
CA TYR A 201 -21.42 16.33 12.80
C TYR A 201 -20.23 16.95 13.54
N ILE A 202 -19.01 16.76 13.03
CA ILE A 202 -17.81 17.40 13.58
C ILE A 202 -17.92 18.92 13.43
N TYR A 203 -18.31 19.41 12.24
CA TYR A 203 -18.48 20.84 12.00
C TYR A 203 -19.56 21.48 12.86
N LEU A 204 -20.70 20.82 13.05
CA LEU A 204 -21.78 21.31 13.92
C LEU A 204 -21.32 21.52 15.36
N ASN A 205 -20.36 20.74 15.85
CA ASN A 205 -19.88 20.83 17.22
C ASN A 205 -18.69 21.78 17.38
N LEU A 206 -17.77 21.82 16.39
CA LEU A 206 -16.51 22.56 16.48
C LEU A 206 -16.54 23.91 15.75
N GLY A 207 -17.47 24.11 14.80
CA GLY A 207 -17.60 25.36 14.03
C GLY A 207 -16.48 25.60 13.02
N THR A 208 -15.52 24.65 12.87
CA THR A 208 -14.39 24.76 11.95
C THR A 208 -14.17 23.45 11.20
N ILE A 209 -13.64 23.56 9.97
CA ILE A 209 -13.25 22.42 9.13
C ILE A 209 -11.74 22.23 9.08
N ASN A 210 -10.93 23.19 9.55
CA ASN A 210 -9.49 23.19 9.46
C ASN A 210 -8.87 22.37 10.59
N PHE A 211 -7.92 21.48 10.26
CA PHE A 211 -7.23 20.65 11.25
C PHE A 211 -6.34 21.46 12.21
N SER A 212 -5.74 22.56 11.73
CA SER A 212 -4.96 23.46 12.58
C SER A 212 -5.80 24.13 13.67
N ASP A 213 -7.03 24.58 13.32
CA ASP A 213 -7.94 25.21 14.28
C ASP A 213 -8.47 24.20 15.30
N ILE A 214 -8.80 22.99 14.83
CA ILE A 214 -9.21 21.89 15.69
C ILE A 214 -8.11 21.55 16.69
N ASN A 215 -6.85 21.51 16.27
CA ASN A 215 -5.72 21.30 17.16
C ASN A 215 -5.62 22.38 18.25
N THR A 216 -5.84 23.65 17.91
CA THR A 216 -5.82 24.74 18.91
C THR A 216 -6.96 24.62 19.93
N ILE A 217 -8.18 24.26 19.47
CA ILE A 217 -9.34 23.98 20.33
C ILE A 217 -9.03 22.80 21.26
N ALA A 218 -8.42 21.77 20.74
CA ALA A 218 -8.07 20.57 21.49
C ALA A 218 -7.02 20.83 22.58
N ILE A 219 -5.94 21.57 22.26
CA ILE A 219 -4.88 21.93 23.19
C ILE A 219 -5.43 22.78 24.34
N ASN A 220 -6.37 23.68 24.04
CA ASN A 220 -7.01 24.54 25.04
C ASN A 220 -8.06 23.81 25.90
N LYS A 221 -8.25 22.48 25.72
CA LYS A 221 -9.25 21.64 26.42
C LYS A 221 -10.69 22.15 26.30
N ILE A 222 -11.01 22.85 25.22
CA ILE A 222 -12.34 23.42 24.94
C ILE A 222 -13.19 22.44 24.13
N LEU A 223 -12.71 21.23 23.85
CA LEU A 223 -13.43 20.23 23.09
C LEU A 223 -14.72 19.80 23.83
N PRO A 224 -15.88 20.04 23.23
CA PRO A 224 -17.13 19.57 23.82
C PRO A 224 -17.19 18.03 23.71
N SER A 225 -17.32 17.33 24.82
CA SER A 225 -17.56 15.87 24.84
C SER A 225 -19.04 15.55 24.57
N THR A 226 -19.54 15.96 23.40
CA THR A 226 -20.93 15.67 23.02
C THR A 226 -21.04 14.30 22.35
N PRO A 227 -22.14 13.55 22.60
CA PRO A 227 -22.37 12.28 21.89
C PRO A 227 -22.37 12.43 20.37
N LEU A 228 -22.82 13.58 19.86
CA LEU A 228 -22.88 13.88 18.43
C LEU A 228 -21.48 14.02 17.82
N LEU A 229 -20.54 14.65 18.52
CA LEU A 229 -19.14 14.73 18.09
C LEU A 229 -18.51 13.33 18.01
N ASN A 230 -18.71 12.51 19.05
CA ASN A 230 -18.19 11.14 19.07
C ASN A 230 -18.71 10.30 17.90
N ILE A 231 -20.00 10.41 17.58
CA ILE A 231 -20.61 9.72 16.43
C ILE A 231 -19.99 10.25 15.12
N GLY A 232 -19.83 11.57 14.99
CA GLY A 232 -19.22 12.20 13.81
C GLY A 232 -17.80 11.71 13.56
N GLU A 233 -16.96 11.67 14.60
CA GLU A 233 -15.60 11.16 14.52
C GLU A 233 -15.56 9.67 14.15
N ILE A 234 -16.39 8.85 14.79
CA ILE A 234 -16.46 7.41 14.46
C ILE A 234 -16.85 7.20 13.01
N LEU A 235 -17.88 7.88 12.49
CA LEU A 235 -18.31 7.76 11.10
C LEU A 235 -17.22 8.18 10.13
N PHE A 236 -16.55 9.30 10.40
CA PHE A 236 -15.44 9.80 9.59
C PHE A 236 -14.27 8.82 9.54
N PHE A 237 -13.83 8.31 10.70
CA PHE A 237 -12.72 7.36 10.75
C PHE A 237 -13.09 5.98 10.20
N LEU A 238 -14.34 5.51 10.35
CA LEU A 238 -14.82 4.29 9.69
C LEU A 238 -14.74 4.42 8.17
N ALA A 239 -15.09 5.58 7.61
CA ALA A 239 -14.92 5.83 6.18
C ALA A 239 -13.44 5.80 5.75
N LEU A 240 -12.51 6.29 6.56
CA LEU A 240 -11.08 6.18 6.28
C LEU A 240 -10.57 4.73 6.40
N THR A 241 -11.11 3.93 7.34
CA THR A 241 -10.75 2.50 7.46
C THR A 241 -11.16 1.70 6.21
N PHE A 242 -12.22 2.11 5.51
CA PHE A 242 -12.58 1.56 4.20
C PHE A 242 -11.41 1.67 3.21
N LYS A 243 -10.76 2.85 3.11
CA LYS A 243 -9.69 3.10 2.12
C LYS A 243 -8.48 2.17 2.32
N ILE A 244 -8.18 1.78 3.54
CA ILE A 244 -7.09 0.84 3.84
C ILE A 244 -7.52 -0.64 3.78
N GLY A 245 -8.82 -0.90 3.58
CA GLY A 245 -9.39 -2.24 3.55
C GLY A 245 -9.43 -2.92 4.91
N ALA A 246 -9.72 -2.17 5.98
CA ALA A 246 -9.93 -2.69 7.33
C ALA A 246 -11.42 -2.98 7.61
N PHE A 247 -11.70 -3.67 8.72
CA PHE A 247 -13.07 -3.88 9.19
C PHE A 247 -13.77 -2.52 9.44
N PRO A 248 -15.06 -2.38 9.10
CA PRO A 248 -15.99 -3.41 8.63
C PRO A 248 -15.95 -3.68 7.12
N PHE A 249 -15.27 -2.90 6.33
CA PHE A 249 -15.37 -2.86 4.87
C PHE A 249 -14.26 -3.64 4.13
N TYR A 250 -13.65 -4.65 4.71
CA TYR A 250 -12.52 -5.40 4.11
C TYR A 250 -12.89 -6.24 2.88
N ILE A 251 -14.16 -6.60 2.71
CA ILE A 251 -14.65 -7.57 1.70
C ILE A 251 -14.33 -7.09 0.28
N TRP A 252 -14.49 -5.78 0.00
CA TRP A 252 -14.21 -5.21 -1.31
C TRP A 252 -12.78 -5.50 -1.79
N LEU A 253 -11.82 -5.54 -0.84
CA LEU A 253 -10.42 -5.78 -1.18
C LEU A 253 -10.21 -7.17 -1.79
N MET A 254 -10.88 -8.19 -1.25
CA MET A 254 -10.85 -9.56 -1.77
C MET A 254 -11.42 -9.62 -3.19
N ASP A 255 -12.61 -9.03 -3.40
CA ASP A 255 -13.28 -9.00 -4.70
C ASP A 255 -12.46 -8.27 -5.76
N VAL A 256 -11.89 -7.12 -5.39
CA VAL A 256 -11.06 -6.32 -6.31
C VAL A 256 -9.75 -7.02 -6.66
N PHE A 257 -9.07 -7.67 -5.72
CA PHE A 257 -7.85 -8.41 -6.03
C PHE A 257 -8.14 -9.58 -6.96
N LYS A 258 -9.22 -10.32 -6.71
CA LYS A 258 -9.64 -11.43 -7.55
C LYS A 258 -10.01 -10.99 -8.96
N GLY A 259 -10.79 -9.91 -9.10
CA GLY A 259 -11.28 -9.40 -10.37
C GLY A 259 -10.27 -8.55 -11.14
N SER A 260 -9.27 -7.97 -10.49
CA SER A 260 -8.30 -7.07 -11.14
C SER A 260 -7.03 -7.79 -11.61
N ASN A 261 -6.22 -7.07 -12.41
CA ASN A 261 -4.88 -7.55 -12.79
C ASN A 261 -3.91 -7.43 -11.60
N TYR A 262 -2.84 -8.24 -11.59
CA TYR A 262 -1.75 -8.21 -10.60
C TYR A 262 -1.16 -6.81 -10.39
N SER A 263 -1.04 -6.01 -11.45
CA SER A 263 -0.55 -4.62 -11.37
C SER A 263 -1.41 -3.73 -10.49
N ILE A 264 -2.74 -3.89 -10.57
CA ILE A 264 -3.69 -3.10 -9.79
C ILE A 264 -3.72 -3.59 -8.35
N GLY A 265 -3.72 -4.91 -8.13
CA GLY A 265 -3.64 -5.46 -6.78
C GLY A 265 -2.39 -4.98 -6.03
N LEU A 266 -1.24 -4.92 -6.71
CA LEU A 266 -0.01 -4.37 -6.15
C LEU A 266 -0.14 -2.86 -5.85
N PHE A 267 -0.75 -2.08 -6.75
CA PHE A 267 -1.00 -0.65 -6.55
C PHE A 267 -1.88 -0.40 -5.31
N ILE A 268 -2.95 -1.17 -5.16
CA ILE A 268 -3.85 -1.06 -4.01
C ILE A 268 -3.14 -1.47 -2.72
N SER A 269 -2.40 -2.58 -2.73
CA SER A 269 -1.72 -3.08 -1.52
C SER A 269 -0.55 -2.22 -1.06
N SER A 270 -0.03 -1.34 -1.91
CA SER A 270 1.08 -0.44 -1.59
C SER A 270 0.64 1.02 -1.52
N VAL A 271 0.31 1.64 -2.66
CA VAL A 271 0.04 3.09 -2.76
C VAL A 271 -1.21 3.48 -1.98
N ILE A 272 -2.36 2.82 -2.23
CA ILE A 272 -3.62 3.20 -1.60
C ILE A 272 -3.56 3.04 -0.07
N LYS A 273 -2.92 1.98 0.41
CA LYS A 273 -2.75 1.77 1.86
C LYS A 273 -1.84 2.82 2.50
N THR A 274 -0.79 3.24 1.80
CA THR A 274 0.08 4.30 2.28
C THR A 274 -0.67 5.64 2.36
N VAL A 275 -1.49 5.95 1.35
CA VAL A 275 -2.34 7.15 1.35
C VAL A 275 -3.36 7.10 2.48
N GLY A 276 -4.03 5.97 2.66
CA GLY A 276 -5.02 5.80 3.74
C GLY A 276 -4.39 5.89 5.13
N ALA A 277 -3.19 5.33 5.32
CA ALA A 277 -2.44 5.46 6.58
C ALA A 277 -2.04 6.93 6.85
N ALA A 278 -1.60 7.66 5.81
CA ALA A 278 -1.30 9.09 5.91
C ALA A 278 -2.53 9.91 6.32
N ALA A 279 -3.70 9.63 5.72
CA ALA A 279 -4.97 10.26 6.08
C ALA A 279 -5.33 10.01 7.56
N LEU A 280 -5.26 8.75 8.02
CA LEU A 280 -5.58 8.37 9.40
C LEU A 280 -4.63 9.00 10.42
N ILE A 281 -3.33 9.04 10.14
CA ILE A 281 -2.34 9.66 11.03
C ILE A 281 -2.58 11.16 11.13
N LYS A 282 -2.78 11.83 9.99
CA LYS A 282 -2.98 13.27 9.93
C LYS A 282 -4.24 13.72 10.66
N THR A 283 -5.37 13.07 10.37
CA THR A 283 -6.65 13.40 11.02
C THR A 283 -6.67 12.94 12.47
N GLY A 284 -6.01 11.81 12.77
CA GLY A 284 -5.86 11.29 14.12
C GLY A 284 -5.05 12.20 15.04
N SER A 285 -4.02 12.87 14.52
CA SER A 285 -3.26 13.86 15.31
C SER A 285 -4.10 15.07 15.70
N SER A 286 -5.11 15.43 14.93
CA SER A 286 -5.98 16.58 15.20
C SER A 286 -7.17 16.23 16.08
N LEU A 287 -7.85 15.10 15.83
CA LEU A 287 -9.08 14.70 16.51
C LEU A 287 -8.85 13.64 17.59
N GLY A 288 -8.00 12.64 17.29
CA GLY A 288 -7.92 11.40 18.06
C GLY A 288 -7.21 11.49 19.39
N CYS A 289 -6.35 12.50 19.60
CA CYS A 289 -5.55 12.62 20.81
C CYS A 289 -6.39 12.83 22.09
N PHE A 290 -7.65 13.24 21.96
CA PHE A 290 -8.47 13.70 23.09
C PHE A 290 -9.74 12.86 23.31
N ASN A 291 -10.06 11.92 22.39
CA ASN A 291 -11.28 11.15 22.45
C ASN A 291 -11.04 9.65 22.69
N SER A 292 -11.30 9.21 23.92
CA SER A 292 -11.16 7.80 24.33
C SER A 292 -12.15 6.87 23.59
N VAL A 293 -13.33 7.36 23.22
CA VAL A 293 -14.37 6.59 22.53
C VAL A 293 -13.90 6.26 21.10
N LEU A 294 -13.33 7.24 20.38
CA LEU A 294 -12.76 7.03 19.05
C LEU A 294 -11.60 6.03 19.10
N SER A 295 -10.68 6.21 20.05
CA SER A 295 -9.54 5.29 20.24
C SER A 295 -10.03 3.86 20.44
N PHE A 296 -11.02 3.65 21.32
CA PHE A 296 -11.61 2.34 21.57
C PHE A 296 -12.25 1.74 20.32
N ALA A 297 -13.03 2.52 19.57
CA ALA A 297 -13.65 2.06 18.32
C ALA A 297 -12.61 1.61 17.28
N LEU A 298 -11.52 2.39 17.10
CA LEU A 298 -10.44 2.04 16.18
C LEU A 298 -9.64 0.81 16.65
N ILE A 299 -9.41 0.65 17.94
CA ILE A 299 -8.77 -0.54 18.52
C ILE A 299 -9.62 -1.78 18.21
N LEU A 300 -10.94 -1.72 18.41
CA LEU A 300 -11.84 -2.82 18.05
C LEU A 300 -11.77 -3.16 16.56
N CYS A 301 -11.84 -2.15 15.68
CA CYS A 301 -11.71 -2.34 14.24
C CYS A 301 -10.36 -2.99 13.88
N ALA A 302 -9.27 -2.57 14.51
CA ALA A 302 -7.94 -3.13 14.29
C ALA A 302 -7.85 -4.60 14.74
N CYS A 303 -8.33 -4.93 15.94
CA CYS A 303 -8.33 -6.29 16.46
C CYS A 303 -9.14 -7.25 15.57
N ILE A 304 -10.33 -6.82 15.15
CA ILE A 304 -11.18 -7.61 14.26
C ILE A 304 -10.51 -7.80 12.89
N THR A 305 -9.92 -6.74 12.34
CA THR A 305 -9.17 -6.79 11.07
C THR A 305 -8.01 -7.77 11.13
N LEU A 306 -7.22 -7.74 12.21
CA LEU A 306 -6.11 -8.66 12.46
C LEU A 306 -6.57 -10.11 12.46
N VAL A 307 -7.61 -10.43 13.21
CA VAL A 307 -8.10 -11.82 13.36
C VAL A 307 -8.70 -12.31 12.05
N ILE A 308 -9.61 -11.54 11.45
CA ILE A 308 -10.30 -11.91 10.21
C ILE A 308 -9.29 -12.11 9.07
N GLY A 309 -8.38 -11.15 8.85
CA GLY A 309 -7.39 -11.23 7.78
C GLY A 309 -6.54 -12.50 7.88
N ASN A 310 -6.05 -12.83 9.09
CA ASN A 310 -5.24 -14.02 9.32
C ASN A 310 -6.04 -15.33 9.22
N LEU A 311 -7.29 -15.37 9.68
CA LEU A 311 -8.15 -16.55 9.54
C LEU A 311 -8.47 -16.86 8.08
N ILE A 312 -8.77 -15.82 7.28
CA ILE A 312 -9.00 -15.97 5.84
C ILE A 312 -7.74 -16.47 5.15
N ALA A 313 -6.57 -15.87 5.43
CA ALA A 313 -5.29 -16.31 4.88
C ALA A 313 -4.99 -17.78 5.21
N ALA A 314 -5.16 -18.18 6.46
CA ALA A 314 -4.97 -19.57 6.89
C ALA A 314 -5.91 -20.54 6.17
N ARG A 315 -7.19 -20.16 5.97
CA ARG A 315 -8.18 -20.97 5.23
C ARG A 315 -7.79 -21.13 3.75
N ILE A 316 -7.37 -20.04 3.11
CA ILE A 316 -6.94 -20.04 1.70
C ILE A 316 -5.72 -20.94 1.53
N VAL A 317 -4.71 -20.81 2.37
CA VAL A 317 -3.49 -21.63 2.32
C VAL A 317 -3.79 -23.10 2.62
N LYS A 318 -4.71 -23.39 3.54
CA LYS A 318 -5.14 -24.76 3.83
C LYS A 318 -5.77 -25.44 2.60
N LYS A 319 -6.52 -24.70 1.79
CA LYS A 319 -7.22 -25.20 0.59
C LYS A 319 -6.38 -25.07 -0.70
N GLU A 320 -5.14 -24.62 -0.62
CA GLU A 320 -4.32 -24.28 -1.79
C GLU A 320 -5.02 -23.32 -2.77
N GLY A 321 -5.75 -22.34 -2.20
CA GLY A 321 -6.57 -21.40 -2.98
C GLY A 321 -5.74 -20.40 -3.81
N ASP A 322 -6.41 -19.40 -4.36
CA ASP A 322 -5.82 -18.44 -5.29
C ASP A 322 -4.71 -17.58 -4.64
N ILE A 323 -3.64 -17.32 -5.40
CA ILE A 323 -2.52 -16.46 -4.99
C ILE A 323 -3.01 -15.04 -4.68
N LYS A 324 -3.94 -14.50 -5.47
CA LYS A 324 -4.48 -13.16 -5.25
C LYS A 324 -5.30 -13.08 -3.96
N ASP A 325 -6.09 -14.09 -3.66
CA ASP A 325 -6.88 -14.15 -2.42
C ASP A 325 -5.96 -14.22 -1.20
N PHE A 326 -4.85 -14.98 -1.29
CA PHE A 326 -3.82 -15.00 -0.25
C PHE A 326 -3.18 -13.62 -0.05
N LEU A 327 -2.75 -12.95 -1.14
CA LEU A 327 -2.14 -11.62 -1.07
C LEU A 327 -3.12 -10.58 -0.51
N ALA A 328 -4.41 -10.66 -0.86
CA ALA A 328 -5.45 -9.79 -0.32
C ALA A 328 -5.62 -10.00 1.20
N SER A 329 -5.81 -11.25 1.63
CA SER A 329 -6.04 -11.56 3.05
C SER A 329 -4.83 -11.24 3.94
N SER A 330 -3.61 -11.55 3.49
CA SER A 330 -2.39 -11.16 4.18
C SER A 330 -2.21 -9.64 4.25
N SER A 331 -2.62 -8.93 3.21
CA SER A 331 -2.63 -7.48 3.16
C SER A 331 -3.63 -6.86 4.14
N ILE A 332 -4.82 -7.47 4.34
CA ILE A 332 -5.81 -7.07 5.36
C ILE A 332 -5.22 -7.25 6.76
N SER A 333 -4.62 -8.41 7.05
CA SER A 333 -4.06 -8.65 8.37
C SER A 333 -2.93 -7.68 8.73
N ASN A 334 -2.03 -7.38 7.80
CA ASN A 334 -0.90 -6.49 8.09
C ASN A 334 -1.34 -5.04 8.30
N ILE A 335 -2.38 -4.56 7.59
CA ILE A 335 -2.90 -3.21 7.84
C ILE A 335 -3.58 -3.10 9.21
N GLY A 336 -4.08 -4.21 9.75
CA GLY A 336 -4.61 -4.26 11.11
C GLY A 336 -3.57 -3.89 12.17
N TYR A 337 -2.28 -4.28 11.99
CA TYR A 337 -1.20 -3.83 12.88
C TYR A 337 -0.92 -2.33 12.75
N VAL A 338 -0.95 -1.78 11.53
CA VAL A 338 -0.79 -0.34 11.31
C VAL A 338 -1.92 0.43 12.00
N LEU A 339 -3.16 0.00 11.79
CA LEU A 339 -4.33 0.63 12.39
C LEU A 339 -4.30 0.53 13.92
N LEU A 340 -3.86 -0.61 14.46
CA LEU A 340 -3.75 -0.79 15.90
C LEU A 340 -2.81 0.23 16.54
N GLY A 341 -1.64 0.48 15.93
CA GLY A 341 -0.72 1.47 16.48
C GLY A 341 -1.23 2.91 16.30
N ILE A 342 -1.91 3.24 15.18
CA ILE A 342 -2.51 4.57 14.98
C ILE A 342 -3.61 4.82 16.03
N ALA A 343 -4.41 3.81 16.37
CA ALA A 343 -5.56 3.93 17.27
C ALA A 343 -5.23 4.42 18.70
N PHE A 344 -3.98 4.32 19.12
CA PHE A 344 -3.52 4.87 20.41
C PHE A 344 -3.15 6.36 20.36
N PHE A 345 -3.01 6.95 19.18
CA PHE A 345 -2.72 8.36 18.94
C PHE A 345 -1.52 8.95 19.71
N THR A 346 -0.63 8.14 20.28
CA THR A 346 0.61 8.63 20.90
C THR A 346 1.71 8.78 19.85
N LYS A 347 2.61 9.75 20.01
CA LYS A 347 3.75 9.94 19.08
C LYS A 347 4.52 8.64 18.86
N SER A 348 4.84 7.92 19.94
CA SER A 348 5.59 6.66 19.87
C SER A 348 4.82 5.54 19.16
N SER A 349 3.49 5.44 19.32
CA SER A 349 2.68 4.43 18.64
C SER A 349 2.50 4.75 17.16
N ILE A 350 2.38 6.03 16.80
CA ILE A 350 2.34 6.49 15.41
C ILE A 350 3.68 6.18 14.71
N THR A 351 4.82 6.51 15.34
CA THR A 351 6.15 6.15 14.82
C THR A 351 6.27 4.65 14.59
N ALA A 352 5.81 3.83 15.54
CA ALA A 352 5.84 2.39 15.42
C ALA A 352 4.96 1.88 14.26
N SER A 353 3.81 2.51 14.04
CA SER A 353 2.91 2.20 12.91
C SER A 353 3.54 2.54 11.58
N ILE A 354 4.21 3.69 11.45
CA ILE A 354 4.92 4.09 10.24
C ILE A 354 6.08 3.13 9.96
N PHE A 355 6.86 2.78 10.98
CA PHE A 355 7.94 1.82 10.83
C PHE A 355 7.42 0.45 10.38
N PHE A 356 6.32 -0.03 11.00
CA PHE A 356 5.68 -1.28 10.55
C PHE A 356 5.16 -1.18 9.12
N LEU A 357 4.57 -0.04 8.72
CA LEU A 357 4.10 0.18 7.35
C LEU A 357 5.25 0.08 6.34
N ILE A 358 6.42 0.68 6.62
CA ILE A 358 7.60 0.60 5.74
C ILE A 358 8.04 -0.86 5.57
N VAL A 359 8.17 -1.59 6.67
CA VAL A 359 8.58 -3.01 6.64
C VAL A 359 7.56 -3.87 5.90
N TYR A 360 6.26 -3.61 6.11
CA TYR A 360 5.18 -4.23 5.36
C TYR A 360 5.33 -3.99 3.85
N LEU A 361 5.55 -2.74 3.43
CA LEU A 361 5.69 -2.38 2.01
C LEU A 361 6.86 -3.10 1.35
N ILE A 362 8.02 -3.16 2.01
CA ILE A 362 9.20 -3.87 1.50
C ILE A 362 8.89 -5.36 1.31
N SER A 363 8.32 -6.01 2.32
CA SER A 363 7.94 -7.41 2.26
C SER A 363 6.87 -7.67 1.20
N ASN A 364 5.88 -6.78 1.09
CA ASN A 364 4.81 -6.83 0.11
C ASN A 364 5.35 -6.78 -1.33
N PHE A 365 6.26 -5.84 -1.64
CA PHE A 365 6.90 -5.77 -2.96
C PHE A 365 7.68 -7.04 -3.30
N GLY A 366 8.39 -7.61 -2.33
CA GLY A 366 9.08 -8.88 -2.50
C GLY A 366 8.13 -10.02 -2.87
N LEU A 367 7.05 -10.20 -2.12
CA LEU A 367 6.06 -11.25 -2.39
C LEU A 367 5.33 -11.07 -3.71
N TRP A 368 4.90 -9.84 -4.03
CA TRP A 368 4.27 -9.56 -5.33
C TRP A 368 5.23 -9.83 -6.49
N ALA A 369 6.51 -9.41 -6.38
CA ALA A 369 7.51 -9.70 -7.40
C ALA A 369 7.69 -11.22 -7.59
N ALA A 370 7.73 -11.98 -6.51
CA ALA A 370 7.84 -13.44 -6.54
C ALA A 370 6.65 -14.10 -7.24
N PHE A 371 5.43 -13.79 -6.79
CA PHE A 371 4.21 -14.41 -7.35
C PHE A 371 3.96 -13.97 -8.80
N MET A 372 4.19 -12.71 -9.13
CA MET A 372 4.10 -12.24 -10.52
C MET A 372 5.08 -12.95 -11.44
N LEU A 373 6.30 -13.25 -10.97
CA LEU A 373 7.28 -14.01 -11.74
C LEU A 373 6.83 -15.46 -11.97
N VAL A 374 6.32 -16.13 -10.94
CA VAL A 374 5.79 -17.49 -11.02
C VAL A 374 4.65 -17.56 -12.05
N VAL A 375 3.64 -16.72 -11.91
CA VAL A 375 2.48 -16.66 -12.82
C VAL A 375 2.91 -16.33 -14.26
N ARG A 376 3.84 -15.40 -14.46
CA ARG A 376 4.37 -15.05 -15.77
C ARG A 376 5.07 -16.23 -16.45
N ASN A 377 5.84 -17.00 -15.70
CA ASN A 377 6.56 -18.15 -16.23
C ASN A 377 5.60 -19.32 -16.57
N LEU A 378 4.60 -19.56 -15.74
CA LEU A 378 3.53 -20.54 -16.01
C LEU A 378 2.78 -20.18 -17.29
N ARG A 379 2.33 -18.93 -17.45
CA ARG A 379 1.65 -18.47 -18.67
C ARG A 379 2.50 -18.64 -19.94
N LYS A 380 3.81 -18.37 -19.85
CA LYS A 380 4.73 -18.57 -21.00
C LYS A 380 4.93 -20.03 -21.35
N PHE A 381 4.94 -20.89 -20.34
CA PHE A 381 5.09 -22.34 -20.56
C PHE A 381 3.90 -22.90 -21.32
N ILE A 382 2.68 -22.54 -20.90
CA ILE A 382 1.43 -23.00 -21.53
C ILE A 382 1.34 -22.53 -22.98
N LEU A 383 1.64 -21.25 -23.26
CA LEU A 383 1.65 -20.72 -24.63
C LEU A 383 2.65 -21.43 -25.55
N LYS A 384 3.78 -21.94 -25.04
CA LYS A 384 4.73 -22.73 -25.81
C LYS A 384 4.28 -24.17 -26.03
N SER A 385 3.48 -24.74 -25.13
CA SER A 385 2.93 -26.08 -25.31
C SER A 385 1.80 -26.12 -26.35
N GLU A 386 1.00 -25.05 -26.48
CA GLU A 386 -0.02 -24.89 -27.50
C GLU A 386 0.54 -24.77 -28.93
N THR A 387 1.76 -24.25 -29.08
CA THR A 387 2.43 -24.13 -30.40
C THR A 387 3.22 -25.36 -30.83
N SER A 388 3.48 -26.30 -29.91
CA SER A 388 4.08 -27.59 -30.22
C SER A 388 2.94 -28.61 -30.42
N LYS A 389 2.77 -29.14 -31.64
CA LYS A 389 1.83 -30.23 -32.05
C LYS A 389 1.91 -31.45 -31.10
N TYR A 390 1.42 -31.33 -29.91
CA TYR A 390 1.01 -32.43 -29.04
C TYR A 390 -0.48 -32.26 -28.75
N GLU A 391 -1.28 -32.23 -29.85
CA GLU A 391 -2.68 -32.64 -29.86
C GLU A 391 -2.70 -34.17 -29.77
N THR A 392 -2.57 -34.74 -28.60
CA THR A 392 -2.99 -36.12 -28.37
C THR A 392 -3.51 -36.25 -26.94
N ASP A 393 -4.77 -36.66 -26.87
CA ASP A 393 -5.46 -37.44 -25.84
C ASP A 393 -5.97 -36.78 -24.54
N TYR A 394 -5.91 -35.49 -24.37
CA TYR A 394 -6.81 -34.88 -23.38
C TYR A 394 -7.60 -33.78 -24.06
N GLY A 395 -8.91 -34.07 -24.27
CA GLY A 395 -9.84 -33.15 -24.92
C GLY A 395 -9.63 -31.69 -24.49
N ALA A 396 -9.74 -30.77 -25.44
CA ALA A 396 -9.49 -29.35 -25.36
C ALA A 396 -10.22 -28.63 -24.18
N LYS A 397 -9.90 -28.99 -22.95
CA LYS A 397 -10.07 -28.13 -21.79
C LYS A 397 -8.96 -27.09 -21.92
N LYS A 398 -9.32 -25.88 -22.39
CA LYS A 398 -8.56 -24.65 -22.22
C LYS A 398 -7.82 -24.76 -20.88
N LEU A 399 -6.50 -25.02 -20.88
CA LEU A 399 -5.70 -25.11 -19.67
C LEU A 399 -5.73 -23.71 -19.03
N TYR A 400 -6.73 -23.48 -18.18
CA TYR A 400 -6.71 -22.35 -17.27
C TYR A 400 -5.43 -22.49 -16.45
N VAL A 401 -4.60 -21.46 -16.50
CA VAL A 401 -3.46 -21.36 -15.58
C VAL A 401 -4.10 -21.29 -14.20
N ASP A 402 -4.08 -22.39 -13.46
CA ASP A 402 -4.47 -22.38 -12.07
C ASP A 402 -3.51 -21.44 -11.34
N GLU A 403 -3.96 -20.21 -11.10
CA GLU A 403 -3.22 -19.19 -10.36
C GLU A 403 -3.25 -19.49 -8.85
N ASN A 404 -3.29 -20.78 -8.50
CA ASN A 404 -3.40 -21.29 -7.14
C ASN A 404 -2.02 -21.40 -6.48
N LEU A 405 -2.00 -21.41 -5.14
CA LEU A 405 -0.79 -21.61 -4.35
C LEU A 405 -0.07 -22.94 -4.65
N GLY A 406 -0.81 -23.95 -5.17
CA GLY A 406 -0.21 -25.18 -5.66
C GLY A 406 0.83 -24.99 -6.79
N ALA A 407 0.76 -23.87 -7.51
CA ALA A 407 1.73 -23.50 -8.55
C ALA A 407 3.16 -23.23 -8.01
N ILE A 408 3.31 -23.04 -6.70
CA ILE A 408 4.60 -22.76 -6.04
C ILE A 408 5.28 -24.07 -5.62
N LYS A 409 4.57 -25.21 -5.66
CA LYS A 409 5.13 -26.52 -5.25
C LYS A 409 6.38 -26.84 -6.06
N GLY A 410 7.45 -27.18 -5.35
CA GLY A 410 8.71 -27.60 -5.96
C GLY A 410 9.59 -26.50 -6.53
N VAL A 411 9.26 -25.24 -6.33
CA VAL A 411 10.06 -24.11 -6.83
C VAL A 411 11.49 -24.14 -6.23
N ALA A 412 11.67 -24.63 -5.01
CA ALA A 412 12.99 -24.76 -4.38
C ALA A 412 13.92 -25.71 -5.14
N TYR A 413 13.39 -26.76 -5.76
CA TYR A 413 14.18 -27.71 -6.57
C TYR A 413 14.58 -27.13 -7.93
N ILE A 414 13.83 -26.14 -8.43
CA ILE A 414 14.07 -25.54 -9.74
C ILE A 414 15.05 -24.38 -9.62
N SER A 415 14.88 -23.53 -8.63
CA SER A 415 15.72 -22.36 -8.37
C SER A 415 15.81 -22.11 -6.86
N PRO A 416 16.83 -22.72 -6.20
CA PRO A 416 17.05 -22.54 -4.76
C PRO A 416 17.22 -21.07 -4.38
N PHE A 417 17.99 -20.31 -5.17
CA PHE A 417 18.22 -18.90 -4.92
C PHE A 417 16.92 -18.08 -4.91
N PHE A 418 16.02 -18.29 -5.88
CA PHE A 418 14.73 -17.62 -5.88
C PHE A 418 13.89 -18.02 -4.66
N ALA A 419 13.90 -19.31 -4.32
CA ALA A 419 13.17 -19.81 -3.17
C ALA A 419 13.66 -19.20 -1.85
N THR A 420 14.97 -19.06 -1.64
CA THR A 420 15.52 -18.43 -0.43
C THR A 420 15.07 -16.96 -0.30
N LEU A 421 15.06 -16.20 -1.38
CA LEU A 421 14.58 -14.82 -1.35
C LEU A 421 13.10 -14.72 -0.96
N VAL A 422 12.26 -15.61 -1.49
CA VAL A 422 10.82 -15.67 -1.14
C VAL A 422 10.63 -16.07 0.33
N VAL A 423 11.41 -17.03 0.81
CA VAL A 423 11.40 -17.45 2.22
C VAL A 423 11.71 -16.28 3.15
N ILE A 424 12.73 -15.45 2.84
CA ILE A 424 13.07 -14.27 3.63
C ILE A 424 11.87 -13.31 3.73
N CYS A 425 11.19 -13.04 2.60
CA CYS A 425 10.01 -12.18 2.61
C CYS A 425 8.86 -12.77 3.44
N LEU A 426 8.59 -14.09 3.32
CA LEU A 426 7.55 -14.77 4.09
C LEU A 426 7.86 -14.81 5.59
N LEU A 427 9.12 -15.05 5.97
CA LEU A 427 9.57 -15.00 7.36
C LEU A 427 9.43 -13.60 7.97
N SER A 428 9.72 -12.55 7.19
CA SER A 428 9.48 -11.18 7.63
C SER A 428 7.99 -10.89 7.85
N PHE A 429 7.10 -11.34 6.95
CA PHE A 429 5.64 -11.25 7.16
C PHE A 429 5.18 -11.99 8.42
N ALA A 430 5.73 -13.17 8.66
CA ALA A 430 5.44 -13.95 9.87
C ALA A 430 5.89 -13.19 11.13
N GLY A 431 6.92 -12.36 11.03
CA GLY A 431 7.56 -11.74 12.19
C GLY A 431 8.56 -12.67 12.87
N PHE A 432 9.34 -13.43 12.07
CA PHE A 432 10.36 -14.33 12.57
C PHE A 432 11.59 -13.53 13.07
N PRO A 433 12.24 -13.93 14.19
CA PRO A 433 13.47 -13.30 14.67
C PRO A 433 14.52 -13.13 13.56
N VAL A 434 15.39 -12.11 13.69
CA VAL A 434 16.42 -11.73 12.70
C VAL A 434 15.87 -11.08 11.42
N MET A 435 14.55 -10.87 11.30
CA MET A 435 13.93 -10.14 10.20
C MET A 435 13.32 -8.82 10.67
N ALA A 436 13.29 -7.81 9.78
CA ALA A 436 12.70 -6.51 10.09
C ALA A 436 11.24 -6.59 10.53
N GLY A 437 10.48 -7.59 10.08
CA GLY A 437 9.10 -7.82 10.51
C GLY A 437 8.97 -8.11 12.00
N PHE A 438 9.93 -8.79 12.58
CA PHE A 438 9.97 -9.01 14.04
C PHE A 438 10.21 -7.71 14.79
N THR A 439 11.24 -6.94 14.43
CA THR A 439 11.53 -5.67 15.10
C THR A 439 10.38 -4.69 15.00
N ALA A 440 9.70 -4.65 13.85
CA ALA A 440 8.54 -3.78 13.65
C ALA A 440 7.36 -4.18 14.57
N LYS A 441 7.02 -5.48 14.67
CA LYS A 441 5.99 -5.97 15.59
C LYS A 441 6.38 -5.75 17.05
N PHE A 442 7.62 -6.06 17.40
CA PHE A 442 8.12 -5.89 18.76
C PHE A 442 8.10 -4.43 19.20
N TYR A 443 8.55 -3.52 18.34
CA TYR A 443 8.52 -2.08 18.62
C TYR A 443 7.08 -1.56 18.75
N LEU A 444 6.17 -2.02 17.87
CA LEU A 444 4.76 -1.68 17.96
C LEU A 444 4.15 -2.17 19.29
N PHE A 445 4.36 -3.43 19.68
CA PHE A 445 3.81 -4.00 20.90
C PHE A 445 4.37 -3.32 22.15
N SER A 446 5.68 -3.04 22.18
CA SER A 446 6.32 -2.36 23.31
C SER A 446 5.77 -0.95 23.54
N ASN A 447 5.50 -0.19 22.47
CA ASN A 447 4.92 1.15 22.60
C ASN A 447 3.44 1.11 23.02
N ILE A 448 2.67 0.14 22.52
CA ILE A 448 1.28 -0.05 22.94
C ILE A 448 1.21 -0.43 24.42
N LEU A 449 2.08 -1.31 24.92
CA LEU A 449 2.13 -1.67 26.35
C LEU A 449 2.36 -0.47 27.27
N ARG A 450 3.12 0.50 26.81
CA ARG A 450 3.40 1.74 27.59
C ARG A 450 2.20 2.68 27.71
N SER A 451 1.16 2.49 26.88
CA SER A 451 -0.03 3.35 26.91
C SER A 451 -1.04 3.00 28.01
N GLY A 452 -0.79 1.99 28.84
CA GLY A 452 -1.59 1.68 30.01
C GLY A 452 -2.04 0.22 30.12
N ILE A 453 -2.69 -0.13 31.24
CA ILE A 453 -3.07 -1.52 31.56
C ILE A 453 -4.10 -2.09 30.55
N PHE A 454 -5.04 -1.27 30.07
CA PHE A 454 -6.05 -1.70 29.10
C PHE A 454 -5.47 -2.06 27.72
N SER A 455 -4.24 -1.66 27.42
CA SER A 455 -3.55 -2.00 26.18
C SER A 455 -3.17 -3.49 26.06
N VAL A 456 -3.22 -4.24 27.16
CA VAL A 456 -2.90 -5.68 27.17
C VAL A 456 -3.93 -6.47 26.33
N TYR A 457 -5.21 -6.12 26.38
CA TYR A 457 -6.26 -6.84 25.64
C TYR A 457 -6.03 -6.82 24.11
N PRO A 458 -5.87 -5.65 23.46
CA PRO A 458 -5.61 -5.64 22.02
C PRO A 458 -4.28 -6.32 21.64
N LEU A 459 -3.30 -6.32 22.52
CA LEU A 459 -2.04 -7.04 22.29
C LEU A 459 -2.20 -8.56 22.32
N LEU A 460 -3.09 -9.11 23.13
CA LEU A 460 -3.42 -10.54 23.09
C LEU A 460 -4.01 -10.93 21.73
N PHE A 461 -4.91 -10.12 21.18
CA PHE A 461 -5.43 -10.33 19.81
C PHE A 461 -4.32 -10.23 18.76
N ALA A 462 -3.42 -9.25 18.87
CA ALA A 462 -2.29 -9.08 17.96
C ALA A 462 -1.28 -10.23 18.04
N ALA A 463 -1.01 -10.76 19.25
CA ALA A 463 -0.18 -11.94 19.46
C ALA A 463 -0.81 -13.20 18.84
N PHE A 464 -2.11 -13.43 19.09
CA PHE A 464 -2.85 -14.53 18.46
C PHE A 464 -2.82 -14.44 16.94
N ALA A 465 -3.05 -13.25 16.39
CA ALA A 465 -2.96 -12.99 14.96
C ALA A 465 -1.54 -13.29 14.40
N SER A 466 -0.49 -12.98 15.17
CA SER A 466 0.90 -13.29 14.79
C SER A 466 1.17 -14.79 14.72
N ILE A 467 0.61 -15.58 15.64
CA ILE A 467 0.72 -17.06 15.61
C ILE A 467 0.07 -17.62 14.34
N LEU A 468 -1.11 -17.14 13.98
CA LEU A 468 -1.78 -17.52 12.73
C LEU A 468 -0.94 -17.14 11.50
N ALA A 469 -0.30 -15.95 11.53
CA ALA A 469 0.58 -15.51 10.45
C ALA A 469 1.79 -16.44 10.29
N VAL A 470 2.40 -16.89 11.38
CA VAL A 470 3.48 -17.89 11.36
C VAL A 470 2.98 -19.17 10.68
N TYR A 471 1.83 -19.70 11.12
CA TYR A 471 1.27 -20.95 10.59
C TYR A 471 1.13 -20.95 9.07
N TYR A 472 0.43 -19.97 8.49
CA TYR A 472 0.16 -20.01 7.05
C TYR A 472 1.40 -19.65 6.21
N ASN A 473 2.31 -18.79 6.69
CA ASN A 473 3.54 -18.49 5.96
C ASN A 473 4.48 -19.70 5.94
N PHE A 474 4.64 -20.43 7.05
CA PHE A 474 5.42 -21.67 7.08
C PHE A 474 4.80 -22.75 6.18
N LYS A 475 3.49 -22.82 6.08
CA LYS A 475 2.82 -23.74 5.18
C LYS A 475 3.12 -23.43 3.71
N ILE A 476 3.17 -22.16 3.31
CA ILE A 476 3.58 -21.75 1.95
C ILE A 476 5.06 -22.13 1.72
N ILE A 477 5.93 -21.89 2.68
CA ILE A 477 7.33 -22.33 2.62
C ILE A 477 7.39 -23.85 2.41
N SER A 478 6.62 -24.62 3.16
CA SER A 478 6.55 -26.08 3.02
C SER A 478 6.14 -26.49 1.59
N PHE A 479 5.18 -25.81 0.96
CA PHE A 479 4.82 -26.08 -0.46
C PHE A 479 5.99 -25.89 -1.41
N MET A 480 6.85 -24.89 -1.20
CA MET A 480 8.01 -24.64 -2.06
C MET A 480 9.02 -25.79 -2.04
N PHE A 481 9.13 -26.51 -0.90
CA PHE A 481 10.06 -27.64 -0.70
C PHE A 481 9.41 -29.02 -0.91
N GLN A 482 8.11 -29.10 -1.25
CA GLN A 482 7.47 -30.36 -1.62
C GLN A 482 7.94 -30.82 -2.99
N LYS A 483 8.16 -32.12 -3.17
CA LYS A 483 8.45 -32.69 -4.51
C LYS A 483 7.25 -32.49 -5.42
N PRO A 484 7.39 -31.85 -6.56
CA PRO A 484 6.27 -31.63 -7.46
C PRO A 484 5.89 -32.93 -8.18
N ASP A 485 4.63 -33.31 -8.13
CA ASP A 485 4.09 -34.45 -8.91
C ASP A 485 4.25 -34.24 -10.43
N ARG A 486 4.50 -33.00 -10.85
CA ARG A 486 4.64 -32.55 -12.24
C ARG A 486 6.09 -32.28 -12.66
N LEU A 487 7.10 -32.96 -12.11
CA LEU A 487 8.51 -32.82 -12.54
C LEU A 487 8.71 -33.01 -14.07
N LYS A 488 7.82 -33.75 -14.75
CA LYS A 488 7.82 -33.86 -16.22
C LYS A 488 7.57 -32.54 -16.95
N ILE A 489 6.83 -31.59 -16.33
CA ILE A 489 6.51 -30.29 -16.91
C ILE A 489 7.72 -29.32 -16.83
N TYR A 490 8.56 -29.45 -15.81
CA TYR A 490 9.70 -28.57 -15.57
C TYR A 490 11.03 -29.07 -16.15
N LYS A 491 11.06 -30.17 -16.91
CA LYS A 491 12.31 -30.68 -17.56
C LYS A 491 12.98 -29.69 -18.52
N LYS A 492 12.26 -28.71 -19.06
CA LYS A 492 12.85 -27.54 -19.73
C LYS A 492 12.91 -26.41 -18.68
N LYS A 493 14.09 -26.22 -18.08
CA LYS A 493 14.40 -25.20 -17.07
C LYS A 493 13.59 -23.90 -17.29
N PRO A 494 12.62 -23.56 -16.45
CA PRO A 494 12.00 -22.25 -16.50
C PRO A 494 13.11 -21.24 -16.19
N VAL A 495 13.13 -20.14 -16.92
CA VAL A 495 14.20 -19.14 -16.89
C VAL A 495 14.07 -18.28 -15.61
N PHE A 496 14.25 -18.89 -14.43
CA PHE A 496 14.41 -18.17 -13.17
C PHE A 496 15.82 -17.56 -13.02
N ASN A 497 16.79 -18.01 -13.86
CA ASN A 497 18.19 -17.61 -13.75
C ASN A 497 18.56 -16.36 -14.56
N ARG A 498 17.66 -15.76 -15.34
CA ARG A 498 17.96 -14.48 -15.99
C ARG A 498 17.60 -13.36 -15.04
N VAL A 499 18.52 -12.43 -14.82
CA VAL A 499 18.32 -11.19 -14.08
C VAL A 499 17.13 -10.43 -14.70
N ASN A 500 15.97 -10.64 -14.13
CA ASN A 500 14.75 -9.92 -14.45
C ASN A 500 14.50 -8.90 -13.36
N ILE A 501 13.80 -7.81 -13.68
CA ILE A 501 13.43 -6.77 -12.73
C ILE A 501 12.70 -7.33 -11.50
N TYR A 502 11.97 -8.44 -11.65
CA TYR A 502 11.28 -9.12 -10.54
C TYR A 502 12.28 -9.72 -9.53
N ILE A 503 13.34 -10.39 -10.02
CA ILE A 503 14.38 -10.97 -9.15
C ILE A 503 15.20 -9.85 -8.51
N PHE A 504 15.48 -8.77 -9.24
CA PHE A 504 16.17 -7.61 -8.69
C PHE A 504 15.37 -6.99 -7.53
N ILE A 505 14.08 -6.69 -7.72
CA ILE A 505 13.24 -6.10 -6.67
C ILE A 505 13.10 -7.09 -5.50
N LEU A 506 12.93 -8.38 -5.77
CA LEU A 506 12.87 -9.41 -4.73
C LEU A 506 14.17 -9.49 -3.92
N SER A 507 15.33 -9.44 -4.57
CA SER A 507 16.63 -9.47 -3.89
C SER A 507 16.87 -8.21 -3.06
N MET A 508 16.53 -7.04 -3.59
CA MET A 508 16.58 -5.79 -2.84
C MET A 508 15.65 -5.82 -1.62
N ALA A 509 14.43 -6.31 -1.78
CA ALA A 509 13.51 -6.47 -0.65
C ALA A 509 14.08 -7.40 0.42
N ALA A 510 14.61 -8.56 0.04
CA ALA A 510 15.20 -9.51 0.99
C ALA A 510 16.41 -8.91 1.74
N LEU A 511 17.29 -8.19 1.03
CA LEU A 511 18.43 -7.49 1.64
C LEU A 511 17.97 -6.41 2.63
N LEU A 512 16.99 -5.58 2.24
CA LEU A 512 16.43 -4.53 3.10
C LEU A 512 15.74 -5.10 4.34
N LEU A 513 15.10 -6.27 4.24
CA LEU A 513 14.46 -6.93 5.38
C LEU A 513 15.47 -7.49 6.39
N ILE A 514 16.62 -7.97 5.93
CA ILE A 514 17.70 -8.40 6.79
C ILE A 514 18.41 -7.17 7.40
N ALA A 515 18.78 -6.20 6.57
CA ALA A 515 19.43 -4.97 7.01
C ALA A 515 18.54 -4.17 7.99
N GLY A 516 17.22 -4.12 7.76
CA GLY A 516 16.25 -3.43 8.59
C GLY A 516 16.13 -4.00 10.01
N PHE A 517 16.53 -5.25 10.24
CA PHE A 517 16.66 -5.77 11.59
C PHE A 517 17.77 -5.04 12.35
N PHE A 518 18.95 -4.90 11.74
CA PHE A 518 20.11 -4.24 12.37
C PHE A 518 19.98 -2.71 12.40
N LEU A 519 19.32 -2.13 11.40
CA LEU A 519 19.16 -0.68 11.26
C LEU A 519 17.83 -0.17 11.83
N SER A 520 17.10 -0.97 12.60
CA SER A 520 15.79 -0.59 13.15
C SER A 520 15.86 0.64 14.06
N THR A 521 16.85 0.70 14.97
CA THR A 521 17.02 1.81 15.90
C THR A 521 17.30 3.15 15.21
N PRO A 522 18.26 3.29 14.29
CA PRO A 522 18.45 4.54 13.56
C PRO A 522 17.24 4.96 12.74
N VAL A 523 16.54 4.03 12.08
CA VAL A 523 15.33 4.35 11.31
C VAL A 523 14.22 4.87 12.23
N ILE A 524 14.02 4.26 13.39
CA ILE A 524 13.01 4.70 14.37
C ILE A 524 13.36 6.10 14.91
N ASN A 525 14.62 6.36 15.23
CA ASN A 525 15.06 7.68 15.71
C ASN A 525 14.80 8.77 14.68
N ILE A 526 15.05 8.46 13.40
CA ILE A 526 14.77 9.38 12.30
C ILE A 526 13.26 9.64 12.18
N LEU A 527 12.42 8.60 12.25
CA LEU A 527 10.96 8.74 12.18
C LEU A 527 10.40 9.58 13.35
N ASN A 528 10.97 9.46 14.53
CA ASN A 528 10.58 10.29 15.70
C ASN A 528 10.81 11.79 15.47
N ASN A 529 11.77 12.15 14.62
CA ASN A 529 12.05 13.57 14.29
C ASN A 529 11.04 14.14 13.28
N PHE A 530 10.24 13.31 12.59
CA PHE A 530 9.20 13.77 11.65
C PHE A 530 7.84 13.99 12.31
N ILE A 531 7.57 13.35 13.43
CA ILE A 531 6.33 13.39 14.19
C ILE A 531 6.49 14.33 15.40
#